data_cefc127c42814ebbc92c6cc83d638359
#
_entry.id   cefc127c42814ebbc92c6cc83d638359
#
_cell.length_a   1.000
_cell.length_b   1.000
_cell.length_c   1.000
_cell.angle_alpha   90.00
_cell.angle_beta   90.00
_cell.angle_gamma   90.00
#
_symmetry.space_group_name_H-M   'P 1'
#
loop_
_entity.id
_entity.type
_entity.pdbx_description
1 polymer ?
#
loop_
_entity_poly.entity_id
_entity_poly.type
_entity_poly.pdbx_seq_one_letter_code
_entity_poly.pdbx_strand_id
1 'polypeptide(L)'
;LLAMFATSYCLGFAPKHHLGQFHPDVNPNADKLAKDAGFENGYAVLTAYYGNSCWTDTPSPLLATPDKVANLPSAVQPSLESFVTIEDTTEGRIYAANPYFYMVDTAGNQLPYIDYQDERYINDNEMRILKLVNGEAEYKAQSLNLESVPQLLDGAEKGNYSVDVVPGITAGAFSFNVTAEDLEKRKVFNDIRFRQAMSLAINRAEINDVVFYGMGKAQQYVGFSPVPDFVDPKWLNYMIKYDPAKANSLLDAVGMADRDGDGFRKLPNGDALALNIGFATQGIGVGEVELVARSWNEVGIKTNFKEVTPDEYRSAQSANKLDVAVWIKGQPIAIVLGTNEMFVPPYENYFGHRNAMLWAEYIDSNGSSGVKPPAFAMEMIEDINAFQSLVAGTDESNKRGANLVKNLTGNLLFIGTVKAPYPVFHRNALKNFTKFKTASYEYYRTYPYRPQQWFISE
;
A
#
# COMPACT_ATOMS: atom_id res chain seq x y z
N LEU A 1 18.44 20.14 -14.24
CA LEU A 1 17.77 19.14 -13.41
C LEU A 1 16.63 19.80 -12.68
N LEU A 2 15.42 19.76 -13.21
CA LEU A 2 14.22 20.12 -12.45
C LEU A 2 13.85 18.86 -11.65
N ALA A 3 14.30 18.78 -10.41
CA ALA A 3 13.71 17.88 -9.46
C ALA A 3 12.36 18.48 -9.06
N MET A 4 11.28 18.00 -9.63
CA MET A 4 9.95 18.25 -9.08
C MET A 4 9.84 17.40 -7.82
N PHE A 5 10.09 17.98 -6.67
CA PHE A 5 9.70 17.44 -5.38
C PHE A 5 8.18 17.61 -5.22
N ALA A 6 7.42 16.83 -5.97
CA ALA A 6 6.08 16.52 -5.53
C ALA A 6 6.20 15.50 -4.39
N THR A 7 5.33 15.55 -3.43
CA THR A 7 5.16 14.65 -2.29
C THR A 7 4.81 13.20 -2.71
N SER A 8 5.34 12.72 -3.81
CA SER A 8 5.06 11.41 -4.36
C SER A 8 6.36 10.68 -4.67
N TYR A 9 6.32 9.39 -4.69
CA TYR A 9 7.41 8.44 -4.94
C TYR A 9 8.13 8.62 -6.29
N CYS A 10 7.84 9.67 -7.01
CA CYS A 10 8.35 9.87 -8.34
C CYS A 10 9.63 10.68 -8.35
N LEU A 11 10.70 9.99 -8.21
CA LEU A 11 12.01 10.45 -8.63
C LEU A 11 12.22 10.18 -10.14
N GLY A 12 11.18 10.43 -10.94
CA GLY A 12 11.24 10.31 -12.39
C GLY A 12 12.07 11.45 -12.97
N PHE A 13 13.23 11.15 -13.50
CA PHE A 13 14.01 12.11 -14.27
C PHE A 13 13.41 12.24 -15.67
N ALA A 14 12.93 13.45 -16.00
CA ALA A 14 12.55 13.76 -17.38
C ALA A 14 13.81 13.88 -18.25
N PRO A 15 14.01 13.04 -19.27
CA PRO A 15 15.16 13.13 -20.16
C PRO A 15 15.03 14.39 -21.05
N LYS A 16 15.67 15.49 -20.66
CA LYS A 16 15.59 16.77 -21.37
C LYS A 16 15.94 16.64 -22.87
N HIS A 17 16.93 15.83 -23.20
CA HIS A 17 17.34 15.59 -24.59
C HIS A 17 16.25 14.97 -25.46
N HIS A 18 15.31 14.24 -24.85
CA HIS A 18 14.19 13.59 -25.53
C HIS A 18 12.89 14.42 -25.38
N LEU A 19 12.50 14.73 -24.16
CA LEU A 19 11.22 15.40 -23.87
C LEU A 19 11.27 16.91 -24.06
N GLY A 20 12.45 17.54 -24.02
CA GLY A 20 12.59 18.97 -24.20
C GLY A 20 12.10 19.48 -25.56
N GLN A 21 12.07 18.62 -26.58
CA GLN A 21 11.48 18.97 -27.88
C GLN A 21 9.98 19.29 -27.81
N PHE A 22 9.26 18.74 -26.82
CA PHE A 22 7.84 18.97 -26.58
C PHE A 22 7.57 19.99 -25.49
N HIS A 23 8.60 20.53 -24.80
CA HIS A 23 8.39 21.52 -23.76
C HIS A 23 8.40 22.93 -24.36
N PRO A 24 7.30 23.72 -24.26
CA PRO A 24 7.21 25.04 -24.91
C PRO A 24 8.32 26.01 -24.50
N ASP A 25 8.76 25.98 -23.23
CA ASP A 25 9.85 26.84 -22.74
C ASP A 25 11.24 26.42 -23.22
N VAL A 26 11.37 25.21 -23.78
CA VAL A 26 12.65 24.67 -24.29
C VAL A 26 12.70 24.70 -25.82
N ASN A 27 11.56 24.47 -26.47
CA ASN A 27 11.45 24.45 -27.92
C ASN A 27 10.25 25.29 -28.39
N PRO A 28 10.48 26.40 -29.11
CA PRO A 28 9.40 27.23 -29.65
C PRO A 28 8.45 26.49 -30.61
N ASN A 29 8.88 25.38 -31.19
CA ASN A 29 8.08 24.54 -32.09
C ASN A 29 7.40 23.38 -31.38
N ALA A 30 7.42 23.32 -30.07
CA ALA A 30 6.92 22.18 -29.28
C ALA A 30 5.45 21.83 -29.63
N ASP A 31 4.57 22.85 -29.70
CA ASP A 31 3.16 22.64 -29.98
C ASP A 31 2.92 22.16 -31.42
N LYS A 32 3.76 22.60 -32.37
CA LYS A 32 3.68 22.10 -33.74
C LYS A 32 4.05 20.61 -33.82
N LEU A 33 5.19 20.25 -33.21
CA LEU A 33 5.62 18.84 -33.15
C LEU A 33 4.58 17.95 -32.43
N ALA A 34 3.97 18.47 -31.39
CA ALA A 34 2.92 17.76 -30.67
C ALA A 34 1.67 17.53 -31.55
N LYS A 35 1.23 18.54 -32.30
CA LYS A 35 0.12 18.42 -33.24
C LYS A 35 0.42 17.46 -34.38
N ASP A 36 1.63 17.50 -34.92
CA ASP A 36 2.08 16.56 -35.95
C ASP A 36 2.07 15.09 -35.42
N ALA A 37 2.26 14.91 -34.11
CA ALA A 37 2.17 13.61 -33.41
C ALA A 37 0.75 13.25 -32.90
N GLY A 38 -0.25 14.10 -33.19
CA GLY A 38 -1.67 13.85 -32.82
C GLY A 38 -2.06 14.29 -31.42
N PHE A 39 -1.27 15.17 -30.77
CA PHE A 39 -1.56 15.77 -29.47
C PHE A 39 -2.02 17.23 -29.63
N GLU A 40 -2.73 17.75 -28.65
CA GLU A 40 -3.24 19.13 -28.66
C GLU A 40 -2.09 20.17 -28.60
N ASN A 41 -1.12 19.95 -27.74
CA ASN A 41 0.04 20.82 -27.50
C ASN A 41 1.19 20.04 -26.84
N GLY A 42 2.34 20.68 -26.67
CA GLY A 42 3.51 20.06 -26.06
C GLY A 42 3.29 19.56 -24.65
N TYR A 43 2.54 20.26 -23.82
CA TYR A 43 2.22 19.79 -22.48
C TYR A 43 1.33 18.54 -22.49
N ALA A 44 0.46 18.38 -23.47
CA ALA A 44 -0.33 17.16 -23.63
C ALA A 44 0.56 15.93 -23.91
N VAL A 45 1.65 16.09 -24.68
CA VAL A 45 2.65 15.05 -24.88
C VAL A 45 3.33 14.71 -23.56
N LEU A 46 3.80 15.71 -22.80
CA LEU A 46 4.47 15.50 -21.52
C LEU A 46 3.54 14.82 -20.50
N THR A 47 2.27 15.20 -20.49
CA THR A 47 1.24 14.56 -19.65
C THR A 47 1.02 13.11 -20.06
N ALA A 48 1.00 12.80 -21.35
CA ALA A 48 0.88 11.42 -21.84
C ALA A 48 2.09 10.56 -21.46
N TYR A 49 3.29 11.15 -21.39
CA TYR A 49 4.50 10.47 -20.94
C TYR A 49 4.46 10.11 -19.44
N TYR A 50 3.97 11.02 -18.60
CA TYR A 50 4.01 10.86 -17.16
C TYR A 50 2.66 10.45 -16.55
N GLY A 51 1.59 10.49 -17.34
CA GLY A 51 0.22 10.35 -16.83
C GLY A 51 -0.14 11.47 -15.87
N ASN A 52 -1.27 11.33 -15.20
CA ASN A 52 -1.71 12.28 -14.16
C ASN A 52 -1.02 12.04 -12.82
N SER A 53 -0.28 10.95 -12.68
CA SER A 53 0.58 10.66 -11.55
C SER A 53 1.69 9.72 -11.98
N CYS A 54 2.85 9.90 -11.43
CA CYS A 54 3.98 9.02 -11.64
C CYS A 54 3.87 7.69 -10.89
N TRP A 55 2.77 7.46 -10.22
CA TRP A 55 2.39 6.22 -9.59
C TRP A 55 1.24 5.62 -10.36
N THR A 56 1.54 4.86 -11.35
CA THR A 56 0.53 4.06 -11.99
C THR A 56 0.97 2.60 -11.88
N ASP A 57 0.11 1.76 -11.32
CA ASP A 57 0.13 0.34 -11.62
C ASP A 57 -0.18 0.10 -13.12
N THR A 58 -0.47 1.19 -13.82
CA THR A 58 -0.60 1.20 -15.27
C THR A 58 0.78 1.18 -15.91
N PRO A 59 0.92 0.47 -17.01
CA PRO A 59 2.08 0.53 -17.89
C PRO A 59 2.47 1.98 -18.18
N SER A 60 3.71 2.21 -18.51
CA SER A 60 4.17 3.51 -19.02
C SER A 60 3.07 4.15 -19.88
N PRO A 61 2.79 5.45 -19.75
CA PRO A 61 1.82 6.14 -20.61
C PRO A 61 2.04 5.89 -22.10
N LEU A 62 3.26 5.54 -22.48
CA LEU A 62 3.61 5.07 -23.82
C LEU A 62 2.90 3.78 -24.21
N LEU A 63 2.72 2.86 -23.26
CA LEU A 63 2.00 1.61 -23.48
C LEU A 63 0.47 1.82 -23.44
N ALA A 64 0.00 2.80 -22.66
CA ALA A 64 -1.42 3.15 -22.60
C ALA A 64 -1.96 3.82 -23.90
N THR A 65 -1.06 4.41 -24.70
CA THR A 65 -1.42 5.07 -25.96
C THR A 65 -0.47 4.70 -27.11
N PRO A 66 -0.34 3.40 -27.45
CA PRO A 66 0.68 2.94 -28.39
C PRO A 66 0.54 3.59 -29.78
N ASP A 67 -0.69 3.79 -30.25
CA ASP A 67 -0.96 4.39 -31.56
C ASP A 67 -0.48 5.86 -31.65
N LYS A 68 -0.58 6.60 -30.57
CA LYS A 68 -0.10 7.98 -30.51
C LYS A 68 1.43 8.06 -30.36
N VAL A 69 2.00 7.12 -29.60
CA VAL A 69 3.45 7.06 -29.33
C VAL A 69 4.22 6.65 -30.57
N ALA A 70 3.68 5.76 -31.40
CA ALA A 70 4.31 5.32 -32.66
C ALA A 70 4.59 6.50 -33.62
N ASN A 71 3.87 7.61 -33.49
CA ASN A 71 4.05 8.80 -34.31
C ASN A 71 5.07 9.81 -33.73
N LEU A 72 5.65 9.54 -32.55
CA LEU A 72 6.71 10.39 -31.97
C LEU A 72 8.04 10.12 -32.68
N PRO A 73 8.94 11.11 -32.77
CA PRO A 73 10.24 10.98 -33.43
C PRO A 73 11.14 9.90 -32.83
N SER A 74 10.84 9.45 -31.62
CA SER A 74 11.50 8.33 -30.97
C SER A 74 10.43 7.50 -30.25
N ALA A 75 10.11 6.36 -30.81
CA ALA A 75 9.15 5.41 -30.25
C ALA A 75 9.61 4.76 -28.92
N VAL A 76 10.90 4.83 -28.62
CA VAL A 76 11.49 4.26 -27.41
C VAL A 76 11.76 5.36 -26.39
N GLN A 77 11.09 5.28 -25.25
CA GLN A 77 11.34 6.20 -24.13
C GLN A 77 12.72 5.91 -23.54
N PRO A 78 13.61 6.91 -23.43
CA PRO A 78 14.85 6.77 -22.67
C PRO A 78 14.56 6.43 -21.22
N SER A 79 15.15 5.37 -20.71
CA SER A 79 14.95 4.86 -19.37
C SER A 79 16.29 4.62 -18.68
N LEU A 80 16.35 4.84 -17.36
CA LEU A 80 17.44 4.42 -16.49
C LEU A 80 17.20 3.01 -15.90
N GLU A 81 16.10 2.37 -16.30
CA GLU A 81 15.77 1.01 -15.85
C GLU A 81 16.67 -0.02 -16.54
N SER A 82 16.90 -1.12 -15.84
CA SER A 82 17.74 -2.20 -16.35
C SER A 82 17.13 -3.00 -17.51
N PHE A 83 15.80 -2.92 -17.65
CA PHE A 83 15.04 -3.58 -18.70
C PHE A 83 14.11 -2.60 -19.41
N VAL A 84 13.86 -2.86 -20.68
CA VAL A 84 12.89 -2.12 -21.52
C VAL A 84 11.83 -3.06 -22.05
N THR A 85 10.59 -2.63 -22.04
CA THR A 85 9.48 -3.42 -22.59
C THR A 85 9.59 -3.48 -24.09
N ILE A 86 9.58 -4.68 -24.66
CA ILE A 86 9.64 -4.93 -26.11
C ILE A 86 8.33 -5.52 -26.64
N GLU A 87 7.53 -6.13 -25.77
CA GLU A 87 6.21 -6.68 -26.10
C GLU A 87 5.27 -6.49 -24.92
N ASP A 88 4.03 -6.07 -25.19
CA ASP A 88 2.95 -5.98 -24.21
C ASP A 88 1.66 -6.49 -24.86
N THR A 89 1.11 -7.56 -24.31
CA THR A 89 -0.08 -8.25 -24.81
C THR A 89 -1.04 -8.53 -23.67
N THR A 90 -2.22 -9.04 -23.99
CA THR A 90 -3.18 -9.53 -23.00
C THR A 90 -2.71 -10.78 -22.25
N GLU A 91 -1.66 -11.45 -22.74
CA GLU A 91 -1.13 -12.66 -22.14
C GLU A 91 0.10 -12.39 -21.25
N GLY A 92 0.73 -11.23 -21.40
CA GLY A 92 1.90 -10.86 -20.62
C GLY A 92 2.79 -9.82 -21.29
N ARG A 93 3.95 -9.59 -20.66
CA ARG A 93 4.99 -8.66 -21.14
C ARG A 93 6.31 -9.35 -21.31
N ILE A 94 7.02 -8.94 -22.35
CA ILE A 94 8.43 -9.31 -22.53
C ILE A 94 9.29 -8.07 -22.41
N TYR A 95 10.32 -8.17 -21.59
CA TYR A 95 11.31 -7.13 -21.39
C TYR A 95 12.67 -7.63 -21.89
N ALA A 96 13.43 -6.76 -22.55
CA ALA A 96 14.80 -7.00 -22.91
C ALA A 96 15.77 -6.18 -22.03
N ALA A 97 16.97 -6.68 -21.82
CA ALA A 97 18.04 -5.94 -21.18
C ALA A 97 18.27 -4.61 -21.89
N ASN A 98 18.34 -3.53 -21.11
CA ASN A 98 18.62 -2.20 -21.64
C ASN A 98 20.10 -2.07 -21.98
N PRO A 99 20.51 -1.98 -23.26
CA PRO A 99 21.92 -1.91 -23.64
C PRO A 99 22.60 -0.62 -23.19
N TYR A 100 21.82 0.38 -22.73
CA TYR A 100 22.33 1.64 -22.21
C TYR A 100 22.20 1.74 -20.68
N PHE A 101 21.93 0.63 -19.99
CA PHE A 101 21.89 0.64 -18.54
C PHE A 101 23.25 1.03 -17.97
N TYR A 102 23.25 1.97 -17.04
CA TYR A 102 24.47 2.67 -16.60
C TYR A 102 25.32 1.88 -15.59
N MET A 103 24.80 0.78 -15.03
CA MET A 103 25.50 0.02 -13.99
C MET A 103 26.37 -1.08 -14.60
N VAL A 104 27.53 -1.23 -14.00
CA VAL A 104 28.48 -2.33 -14.28
C VAL A 104 28.81 -3.07 -12.99
N ASP A 105 29.24 -4.31 -13.10
CA ASP A 105 29.79 -5.06 -11.98
C ASP A 105 31.22 -4.63 -11.65
N THR A 106 31.81 -5.24 -10.63
CA THR A 106 33.20 -4.95 -10.22
C THR A 106 34.28 -5.39 -11.24
N ALA A 107 33.91 -6.22 -12.19
CA ALA A 107 34.77 -6.66 -13.28
C ALA A 107 34.61 -5.82 -14.56
N GLY A 108 33.68 -4.86 -14.55
CA GLY A 108 33.36 -3.97 -15.67
C GLY A 108 32.35 -4.54 -16.66
N ASN A 109 31.69 -5.68 -16.35
CA ASN A 109 30.62 -6.21 -17.19
C ASN A 109 29.36 -5.40 -17.00
N GLN A 110 28.69 -5.06 -18.10
CA GLN A 110 27.43 -4.34 -18.07
C GLN A 110 26.31 -5.20 -17.49
N LEU A 111 25.48 -4.61 -16.64
CA LEU A 111 24.25 -5.20 -16.12
C LEU A 111 23.04 -4.80 -17.01
N PRO A 112 21.94 -5.56 -16.98
CA PRO A 112 21.71 -6.78 -16.21
C PRO A 112 22.36 -8.00 -16.84
N TYR A 113 22.53 -9.09 -16.07
CA TYR A 113 23.06 -10.35 -16.60
C TYR A 113 22.03 -11.18 -17.36
N ILE A 114 20.75 -11.01 -17.06
CA ILE A 114 19.64 -11.69 -17.75
C ILE A 114 19.26 -10.87 -18.98
N ASP A 115 19.17 -11.52 -20.15
CA ASP A 115 18.85 -10.85 -21.41
C ASP A 115 17.37 -10.50 -21.53
N TYR A 116 16.49 -11.40 -21.05
CA TYR A 116 15.03 -11.25 -21.19
C TYR A 116 14.31 -11.60 -19.90
N GLN A 117 13.21 -10.88 -19.63
CA GLN A 117 12.20 -11.25 -18.64
C GLN A 117 10.88 -11.48 -19.35
N ASP A 118 10.26 -12.64 -19.11
CA ASP A 118 8.94 -13.00 -19.60
C ASP A 118 7.95 -13.01 -18.45
N GLU A 119 7.08 -12.00 -18.38
CA GLU A 119 6.06 -11.84 -17.37
C GLU A 119 4.72 -12.31 -17.92
N ARG A 120 4.22 -13.44 -17.42
CA ARG A 120 2.94 -14.01 -17.84
C ARG A 120 1.79 -13.61 -16.92
N TYR A 121 0.68 -13.19 -17.51
CA TYR A 121 -0.56 -12.87 -16.78
C TYR A 121 -1.39 -14.14 -16.59
N ILE A 122 -1.45 -14.61 -15.35
CA ILE A 122 -2.23 -15.79 -14.97
C ILE A 122 -3.24 -15.35 -13.92
N ASN A 123 -4.48 -15.15 -14.35
CA ASN A 123 -5.56 -14.66 -13.49
C ASN A 123 -6.03 -15.72 -12.50
N ASP A 124 -6.04 -16.98 -12.92
CA ASP A 124 -6.44 -18.09 -12.07
C ASP A 124 -5.34 -18.44 -11.05
N ASN A 125 -5.69 -18.42 -9.76
CA ASN A 125 -4.73 -18.65 -8.69
C ASN A 125 -4.25 -20.10 -8.63
N GLU A 126 -5.14 -21.09 -8.87
CA GLU A 126 -4.77 -22.50 -8.81
C GLU A 126 -3.82 -22.85 -9.96
N MET A 127 -4.11 -22.37 -11.16
CA MET A 127 -3.22 -22.51 -12.31
C MET A 127 -1.85 -21.86 -12.06
N ARG A 128 -1.83 -20.68 -11.43
CA ARG A 128 -0.58 -20.01 -11.08
C ARG A 128 0.25 -20.84 -10.10
N ILE A 129 -0.36 -21.38 -9.03
CA ILE A 129 0.33 -22.24 -8.09
C ILE A 129 0.81 -23.52 -8.74
N LEU A 130 0.01 -24.15 -9.61
CA LEU A 130 0.43 -25.35 -10.35
C LEU A 130 1.68 -25.11 -11.20
N LYS A 131 1.76 -23.96 -11.89
CA LYS A 131 2.95 -23.57 -12.65
C LYS A 131 4.19 -23.38 -11.77
N LEU A 132 4.02 -22.78 -10.60
CA LEU A 132 5.11 -22.65 -9.63
C LEU A 132 5.56 -24.03 -9.12
N VAL A 133 4.65 -24.91 -8.77
CA VAL A 133 4.94 -26.29 -8.33
C VAL A 133 5.71 -27.08 -9.41
N ASN A 134 5.38 -26.85 -10.67
CA ASN A 134 6.09 -27.46 -11.80
C ASN A 134 7.46 -26.80 -12.11
N GLY A 135 7.82 -25.72 -11.42
CA GLY A 135 9.07 -24.99 -11.65
C GLY A 135 9.07 -24.19 -12.96
N GLU A 136 7.90 -23.74 -13.43
CA GLU A 136 7.74 -22.99 -14.68
C GLU A 136 7.99 -21.48 -14.53
N ALA A 137 8.40 -21.01 -13.34
CA ALA A 137 8.77 -19.61 -13.10
C ALA A 137 10.03 -19.52 -12.25
N GLU A 138 10.84 -18.52 -12.50
CA GLU A 138 12.10 -18.30 -11.77
C GLU A 138 11.91 -17.59 -10.46
N TYR A 139 10.94 -16.66 -10.40
CA TYR A 139 10.70 -15.83 -9.22
C TYR A 139 9.23 -15.42 -9.10
N LYS A 140 8.71 -15.48 -7.88
CA LYS A 140 7.40 -14.94 -7.54
C LYS A 140 7.37 -14.52 -6.07
N ALA A 141 7.07 -13.27 -5.82
CA ALA A 141 6.83 -12.78 -4.46
C ALA A 141 5.43 -12.16 -4.33
N GLN A 142 5.05 -11.26 -5.23
CA GLN A 142 3.77 -10.57 -5.15
C GLN A 142 2.59 -11.54 -5.37
N SER A 143 1.53 -11.37 -4.57
CA SER A 143 0.29 -12.17 -4.67
C SER A 143 0.50 -13.67 -4.48
N LEU A 144 1.44 -14.06 -3.63
CA LEU A 144 1.50 -15.39 -3.05
C LEU A 144 0.81 -15.37 -1.68
N ASN A 145 -0.12 -16.28 -1.48
CA ASN A 145 -0.87 -16.41 -0.24
C ASN A 145 -0.28 -17.53 0.63
N LEU A 146 -0.40 -17.40 1.95
CA LEU A 146 0.05 -18.46 2.89
C LEU A 146 -0.67 -19.79 2.66
N GLU A 147 -1.91 -19.79 2.16
CA GLU A 147 -2.66 -20.98 1.77
C GLU A 147 -1.90 -21.87 0.79
N SER A 148 -1.12 -21.27 -0.10
CA SER A 148 -0.35 -22.00 -1.11
C SER A 148 0.96 -22.60 -0.57
N VAL A 149 1.43 -22.14 0.59
CA VAL A 149 2.75 -22.52 1.12
C VAL A 149 2.90 -24.02 1.34
N PRO A 150 1.93 -24.75 1.94
CA PRO A 150 2.06 -26.19 2.10
C PRO A 150 2.23 -26.93 0.77
N GLN A 151 1.43 -26.60 -0.24
CA GLN A 151 1.52 -27.20 -1.58
C GLN A 151 2.84 -26.86 -2.28
N LEU A 152 3.30 -25.62 -2.13
CA LEU A 152 4.58 -25.18 -2.69
C LEU A 152 5.77 -25.88 -2.00
N LEU A 153 5.73 -26.10 -0.68
CA LEU A 153 6.78 -26.79 0.04
C LEU A 153 6.82 -28.30 -0.32
N ASP A 154 5.67 -28.92 -0.50
CA ASP A 154 5.56 -30.33 -0.90
C ASP A 154 6.15 -30.57 -2.30
N GLY A 155 5.98 -29.64 -3.23
CA GLY A 155 6.52 -29.70 -4.59
C GLY A 155 7.98 -29.24 -4.74
N ALA A 156 8.59 -28.66 -3.71
CA ALA A 156 9.83 -27.90 -3.82
C ALA A 156 11.03 -28.71 -4.34
N GLU A 157 11.19 -29.97 -3.86
CA GLU A 157 12.27 -30.84 -4.29
C GLU A 157 12.13 -31.22 -5.78
N LYS A 158 10.94 -31.66 -6.18
CA LYS A 158 10.65 -32.06 -7.56
C LYS A 158 10.74 -30.88 -8.54
N GLY A 159 10.24 -29.70 -8.16
CA GLY A 159 10.25 -28.49 -8.98
C GLY A 159 11.61 -27.75 -8.96
N ASN A 160 12.56 -28.20 -8.13
CA ASN A 160 13.88 -27.56 -7.96
C ASN A 160 13.79 -26.06 -7.64
N TYR A 161 13.00 -25.70 -6.62
CA TYR A 161 12.82 -24.35 -6.14
C TYR A 161 12.84 -24.26 -4.62
N SER A 162 12.81 -23.05 -4.10
CA SER A 162 12.70 -22.76 -2.68
C SER A 162 11.55 -21.80 -2.42
N VAL A 163 10.94 -21.92 -1.24
CA VAL A 163 9.94 -20.98 -0.73
C VAL A 163 10.45 -20.42 0.59
N ASP A 164 10.76 -19.15 0.62
CA ASP A 164 11.15 -18.45 1.85
C ASP A 164 9.91 -17.81 2.46
N VAL A 165 9.59 -18.13 3.71
CA VAL A 165 8.53 -17.45 4.46
C VAL A 165 9.18 -16.39 5.33
N VAL A 166 9.02 -15.12 4.93
CA VAL A 166 9.69 -13.99 5.58
C VAL A 166 8.70 -13.22 6.46
N PRO A 167 9.15 -12.57 7.54
CA PRO A 167 8.28 -11.71 8.33
C PRO A 167 7.57 -10.67 7.48
N GLY A 168 6.26 -10.57 7.60
CA GLY A 168 5.42 -9.74 6.75
C GLY A 168 5.57 -8.24 6.98
N ILE A 169 4.84 -7.47 6.20
CA ILE A 169 4.92 -6.01 6.18
C ILE A 169 4.33 -5.42 7.45
N THR A 170 3.01 -5.51 7.60
CA THR A 170 2.27 -5.06 8.79
C THR A 170 1.04 -5.92 8.97
N ALA A 171 0.34 -5.71 10.09
CA ALA A 171 -1.00 -6.24 10.26
C ALA A 171 -1.96 -5.57 9.26
N GLY A 172 -2.96 -6.30 8.79
CA GLY A 172 -4.14 -5.72 8.17
C GLY A 172 -4.71 -4.65 9.10
N ALA A 173 -5.23 -3.58 8.55
CA ALA A 173 -5.70 -2.46 9.36
C ALA A 173 -7.08 -1.97 8.92
N PHE A 174 -7.90 -1.66 9.91
CA PHE A 174 -9.25 -1.12 9.78
C PHE A 174 -9.26 0.28 10.36
N SER A 175 -9.76 1.25 9.61
CA SER A 175 -9.83 2.63 10.05
C SER A 175 -11.23 3.20 9.87
N PHE A 176 -11.79 3.73 10.95
CA PHE A 176 -13.09 4.39 10.93
C PHE A 176 -12.99 5.79 10.33
N ASN A 177 -13.98 6.17 9.54
CA ASN A 177 -14.03 7.48 8.95
C ASN A 177 -14.34 8.56 10.01
N VAL A 178 -13.31 9.13 10.59
CA VAL A 178 -13.43 10.19 11.61
C VAL A 178 -14.00 11.50 11.05
N THR A 179 -14.22 11.58 9.76
CA THR A 179 -14.87 12.71 9.07
C THR A 179 -16.12 12.30 8.29
N ALA A 180 -16.80 11.22 8.71
CA ALA A 180 -18.04 10.77 8.08
C ALA A 180 -19.04 11.92 7.89
N GLU A 181 -19.80 11.91 6.79
CA GLU A 181 -20.81 12.94 6.51
C GLU A 181 -21.95 12.90 7.54
N ASP A 182 -22.37 11.71 7.94
CA ASP A 182 -23.30 11.51 9.03
C ASP A 182 -22.69 11.97 10.36
N LEU A 183 -23.27 12.99 10.97
CA LEU A 183 -22.75 13.65 12.17
C LEU A 183 -22.78 12.76 13.40
N GLU A 184 -23.77 11.87 13.52
CA GLU A 184 -23.86 10.96 14.67
C GLU A 184 -22.84 9.82 14.52
N LYS A 185 -22.66 9.25 13.34
CA LYS A 185 -21.56 8.33 13.06
C LYS A 185 -20.20 9.00 13.31
N ARG A 186 -20.00 10.22 12.79
CA ARG A 186 -18.78 11.01 13.01
C ARG A 186 -18.47 11.18 14.49
N LYS A 187 -19.46 11.53 15.31
CA LYS A 187 -19.32 11.70 16.75
C LYS A 187 -18.88 10.41 17.42
N VAL A 188 -19.52 9.27 17.09
CA VAL A 188 -19.17 7.96 17.62
C VAL A 188 -17.78 7.53 17.14
N PHE A 189 -17.46 7.66 15.85
CA PHE A 189 -16.16 7.28 15.30
C PHE A 189 -15.00 8.12 15.85
N ASN A 190 -15.24 9.36 16.28
CA ASN A 190 -14.26 10.20 16.97
C ASN A 190 -14.13 9.90 18.47
N ASP A 191 -15.06 9.17 19.09
CA ASP A 191 -14.90 8.75 20.48
C ASP A 191 -13.85 7.64 20.58
N ILE A 192 -12.77 7.91 21.32
CA ILE A 192 -11.70 6.92 21.48
C ILE A 192 -12.19 5.61 22.12
N ARG A 193 -13.21 5.68 23.00
CA ARG A 193 -13.79 4.51 23.65
C ARG A 193 -14.43 3.57 22.65
N PHE A 194 -15.08 4.12 21.61
CA PHE A 194 -15.61 3.34 20.49
C PHE A 194 -14.47 2.59 19.76
N ARG A 195 -13.42 3.28 19.34
CA ARG A 195 -12.30 2.64 18.64
C ARG A 195 -11.56 1.62 19.52
N GLN A 196 -11.44 1.88 20.83
CA GLN A 196 -10.90 0.91 21.79
C GLN A 196 -11.80 -0.33 21.89
N ALA A 197 -13.11 -0.17 21.95
CA ALA A 197 -14.07 -1.26 21.98
C ALA A 197 -13.96 -2.12 20.71
N MET A 198 -13.92 -1.48 19.54
CA MET A 198 -13.80 -2.18 18.26
C MET A 198 -12.48 -2.94 18.14
N SER A 199 -11.39 -2.41 18.70
CA SER A 199 -10.11 -3.12 18.76
C SER A 199 -10.15 -4.33 19.72
N LEU A 200 -10.72 -4.16 20.91
CA LEU A 200 -10.82 -5.24 21.91
C LEU A 200 -11.81 -6.35 21.52
N ALA A 201 -12.77 -6.05 20.65
CA ALA A 201 -13.71 -7.01 20.13
C ALA A 201 -13.08 -7.99 19.13
N ILE A 202 -11.97 -7.66 18.48
CA ILE A 202 -11.34 -8.49 17.45
C ILE A 202 -10.62 -9.68 18.07
N ASN A 203 -11.03 -10.91 17.70
CA ASN A 203 -10.34 -12.14 18.07
C ASN A 203 -9.14 -12.40 17.14
N ARG A 204 -8.02 -11.75 17.44
CA ARG A 204 -6.79 -11.84 16.64
C ARG A 204 -6.15 -13.22 16.67
N ALA A 205 -6.37 -13.99 17.74
CA ALA A 205 -5.88 -15.38 17.82
C ALA A 205 -6.58 -16.24 16.75
N GLU A 206 -7.89 -16.13 16.65
CA GLU A 206 -8.66 -16.84 15.65
C GLU A 206 -8.31 -16.43 14.21
N ILE A 207 -8.14 -15.12 13.97
CA ILE A 207 -7.65 -14.63 12.66
C ILE A 207 -6.29 -15.26 12.34
N ASN A 208 -5.38 -15.29 13.31
CA ASN A 208 -4.06 -15.92 13.11
C ASN A 208 -4.17 -17.40 12.78
N ASP A 209 -5.00 -18.12 13.51
CA ASP A 209 -5.12 -19.57 13.34
C ASP A 209 -5.83 -19.95 12.03
N VAL A 210 -6.92 -19.24 11.69
CA VAL A 210 -7.77 -19.59 10.54
C VAL A 210 -7.20 -19.02 9.23
N VAL A 211 -6.74 -17.77 9.24
CA VAL A 211 -6.31 -17.08 8.01
C VAL A 211 -4.81 -17.23 7.78
N PHE A 212 -4.02 -17.24 8.86
CA PHE A 212 -2.56 -17.23 8.78
C PHE A 212 -1.89 -18.49 9.35
N TYR A 213 -2.66 -19.56 9.57
CA TYR A 213 -2.17 -20.90 10.00
C TYR A 213 -1.28 -20.84 11.24
N GLY A 214 -1.55 -19.92 12.17
CA GLY A 214 -0.74 -19.72 13.36
C GLY A 214 0.62 -19.06 13.12
N MET A 215 0.97 -18.72 11.89
CA MET A 215 2.30 -18.21 11.53
C MET A 215 2.46 -16.71 11.75
N GLY A 216 1.38 -16.00 12.00
CA GLY A 216 1.38 -14.55 12.21
C GLY A 216 1.57 -14.16 13.68
N LYS A 217 1.56 -12.85 13.91
CA LYS A 217 1.62 -12.26 15.25
C LYS A 217 0.59 -11.15 15.38
N ALA A 218 -0.29 -11.25 16.37
CA ALA A 218 -1.21 -10.17 16.71
C ALA A 218 -0.42 -8.87 17.00
N GLN A 219 -0.78 -7.79 16.33
CA GLN A 219 -0.06 -6.53 16.45
C GLN A 219 -0.93 -5.35 16.05
N GLN A 220 -0.76 -4.21 16.75
CA GLN A 220 -1.35 -2.95 16.31
C GLN A 220 -0.59 -2.36 15.13
N TYR A 221 -1.28 -1.52 14.39
CA TYR A 221 -0.69 -0.74 13.31
C TYR A 221 0.08 0.47 13.88
N VAL A 222 1.32 0.65 13.44
CA VAL A 222 2.21 1.72 13.92
C VAL A 222 2.76 2.63 12.81
N GLY A 223 2.33 2.43 11.55
CA GLY A 223 2.76 3.23 10.41
C GLY A 223 4.13 2.86 9.83
N PHE A 224 5.03 2.33 10.63
CA PHE A 224 6.38 1.94 10.20
C PHE A 224 6.51 0.43 9.97
N SER A 225 7.20 0.04 8.90
CA SER A 225 7.61 -1.34 8.62
C SER A 225 8.93 -1.37 7.81
N PRO A 226 10.02 -1.95 8.32
CA PRO A 226 10.17 -2.55 9.67
C PRO A 226 9.91 -1.55 10.80
N VAL A 227 9.50 -2.06 11.96
CA VAL A 227 9.27 -1.23 13.15
C VAL A 227 10.62 -0.71 13.67
N PRO A 228 10.83 0.60 13.78
CA PRO A 228 12.07 1.17 14.29
C PRO A 228 12.26 0.97 15.80
N ASP A 229 13.51 1.02 16.25
CA ASP A 229 13.86 0.84 17.68
C ASP A 229 13.31 1.94 18.60
N PHE A 230 13.01 3.12 18.07
CA PHE A 230 12.40 4.20 18.84
C PHE A 230 10.90 3.98 19.15
N VAL A 231 10.27 2.97 18.54
CA VAL A 231 8.87 2.64 18.81
C VAL A 231 8.77 1.82 20.08
N ASP A 232 8.15 2.39 21.12
CA ASP A 232 7.87 1.67 22.36
C ASP A 232 6.99 0.44 22.08
N PRO A 233 7.43 -0.78 22.47
CA PRO A 233 6.68 -2.01 22.26
C PRO A 233 5.24 -2.01 22.79
N LYS A 234 4.91 -1.15 23.75
CA LYS A 234 3.53 -1.01 24.24
C LYS A 234 2.54 -0.63 23.13
N TRP A 235 2.99 0.14 22.11
CA TRP A 235 2.12 0.54 21.00
C TRP A 235 1.79 -0.62 20.08
N LEU A 236 2.71 -1.57 19.91
CA LEU A 236 2.46 -2.80 19.16
C LEU A 236 1.39 -3.68 19.83
N ASN A 237 1.24 -3.55 21.14
CA ASN A 237 0.33 -4.34 21.97
C ASN A 237 -0.86 -3.52 22.49
N TYR A 238 -1.03 -2.27 22.04
CA TYR A 238 -2.07 -1.40 22.55
C TYR A 238 -3.46 -1.89 22.13
N MET A 239 -4.32 -2.18 23.12
CA MET A 239 -5.71 -2.64 22.89
C MET A 239 -5.87 -3.86 21.95
N ILE A 240 -4.87 -4.78 21.87
CA ILE A 240 -4.96 -5.97 21.02
C ILE A 240 -5.55 -7.19 21.72
N LYS A 241 -5.66 -7.16 23.04
CA LYS A 241 -6.21 -8.29 23.80
C LYS A 241 -7.69 -8.48 23.47
N TYR A 242 -8.09 -9.69 23.12
CA TYR A 242 -9.49 -10.02 22.94
C TYR A 242 -10.23 -9.93 24.28
N ASP A 243 -11.14 -8.98 24.39
CA ASP A 243 -11.94 -8.72 25.60
C ASP A 243 -13.32 -8.16 25.23
N PRO A 244 -14.24 -9.01 24.77
CA PRO A 244 -15.57 -8.57 24.35
C PRO A 244 -16.41 -8.01 25.53
N ALA A 245 -16.14 -8.42 26.76
CA ALA A 245 -16.83 -7.86 27.93
C ALA A 245 -16.43 -6.39 28.12
N LYS A 246 -15.14 -6.07 28.05
CA LYS A 246 -14.66 -4.69 28.11
C LYS A 246 -15.12 -3.88 26.92
N ALA A 247 -15.13 -4.48 25.71
CA ALA A 247 -15.65 -3.83 24.51
C ALA A 247 -17.11 -3.41 24.70
N ASN A 248 -17.99 -4.30 25.19
CA ASN A 248 -19.37 -3.99 25.49
C ASN A 248 -19.50 -2.84 26.51
N SER A 249 -18.72 -2.88 27.60
CA SER A 249 -18.73 -1.82 28.61
C SER A 249 -18.35 -0.45 28.05
N LEU A 250 -17.38 -0.42 27.12
CA LEU A 250 -16.96 0.81 26.45
C LEU A 250 -18.04 1.34 25.49
N LEU A 251 -18.70 0.44 24.74
CA LEU A 251 -19.81 0.82 23.85
C LEU A 251 -21.00 1.36 24.64
N ASP A 252 -21.31 0.79 25.80
CA ASP A 252 -22.35 1.33 26.71
C ASP A 252 -21.96 2.74 27.20
N ALA A 253 -20.67 2.94 27.54
CA ALA A 253 -20.16 4.25 27.99
C ALA A 253 -20.11 5.31 26.88
N VAL A 254 -20.08 4.91 25.60
CA VAL A 254 -20.25 5.82 24.44
C VAL A 254 -21.70 6.28 24.28
N GLY A 255 -22.67 5.61 24.93
CA GLY A 255 -24.09 5.85 24.81
C GLY A 255 -24.82 4.93 23.84
N MET A 256 -24.21 3.78 23.52
CA MET A 256 -24.73 2.79 22.57
C MET A 256 -25.28 1.55 23.31
N ALA A 257 -25.86 1.73 24.51
CA ALA A 257 -26.41 0.63 25.29
C ALA A 257 -27.73 0.11 24.70
N ASP A 258 -28.49 0.96 24.04
CA ASP A 258 -29.78 0.59 23.42
C ASP A 258 -29.53 -0.30 22.19
N ARG A 259 -30.44 -1.29 22.06
CA ARG A 259 -30.38 -2.26 20.95
C ARG A 259 -31.70 -2.29 20.19
N ASP A 260 -31.65 -2.67 18.93
CA ASP A 260 -32.83 -2.96 18.11
C ASP A 260 -33.43 -4.35 18.42
N GLY A 261 -34.49 -4.74 17.68
CA GLY A 261 -35.14 -6.02 17.84
C GLY A 261 -34.29 -7.23 17.50
N ASP A 262 -33.23 -7.03 16.72
CA ASP A 262 -32.26 -8.07 16.31
C ASP A 262 -31.03 -8.13 17.24
N GLY A 263 -30.99 -7.28 18.26
CA GLY A 263 -29.90 -7.22 19.24
C GLY A 263 -28.72 -6.34 18.85
N PHE A 264 -28.78 -5.60 17.74
CA PHE A 264 -27.73 -4.66 17.34
C PHE A 264 -27.88 -3.31 18.05
N ARG A 265 -26.74 -2.72 18.38
CA ARG A 265 -26.66 -1.44 19.08
C ARG A 265 -27.09 -0.28 18.19
N LYS A 266 -27.76 0.67 18.80
CA LYS A 266 -28.15 1.94 18.18
C LYS A 266 -27.11 3.03 18.45
N LEU A 267 -27.10 4.05 17.61
CA LEU A 267 -26.39 5.30 17.86
C LEU A 267 -26.99 6.02 19.10
N PRO A 268 -26.24 6.92 19.76
CA PRO A 268 -26.74 7.63 20.95
C PRO A 268 -28.02 8.43 20.74
N ASN A 269 -28.32 8.81 19.50
CA ASN A 269 -29.58 9.49 19.14
C ASN A 269 -30.79 8.53 18.92
N GLY A 270 -30.54 7.20 19.01
CA GLY A 270 -31.53 6.15 18.80
C GLY A 270 -31.63 5.60 17.39
N ASP A 271 -30.88 6.17 16.44
CA ASP A 271 -30.86 5.67 15.07
C ASP A 271 -30.13 4.34 14.96
N ALA A 272 -30.48 3.55 13.96
CA ALA A 272 -29.78 2.30 13.65
C ALA A 272 -28.36 2.55 13.13
N LEU A 273 -27.40 1.78 13.61
CA LEU A 273 -26.04 1.74 13.05
C LEU A 273 -25.84 0.48 12.23
N ALA A 274 -25.44 0.64 10.99
CA ALA A 274 -24.87 -0.44 10.19
C ALA A 274 -23.56 0.04 9.55
N LEU A 275 -22.50 -0.73 9.75
CA LEU A 275 -21.22 -0.53 9.08
C LEU A 275 -21.22 -1.37 7.80
N ASN A 276 -20.82 -0.75 6.70
CA ASN A 276 -20.63 -1.45 5.43
C ASN A 276 -19.16 -1.35 5.03
N ILE A 277 -18.46 -2.48 5.09
CA ILE A 277 -17.06 -2.58 4.71
C ILE A 277 -16.99 -2.96 3.23
N GLY A 278 -16.65 -2.01 2.38
CA GLY A 278 -16.17 -2.30 1.03
C GLY A 278 -14.67 -2.63 1.10
N PHE A 279 -14.24 -3.72 0.49
CA PHE A 279 -12.82 -4.08 0.47
C PHE A 279 -12.42 -4.63 -0.90
N ALA A 280 -11.14 -4.46 -1.24
CA ALA A 280 -10.55 -5.06 -2.43
C ALA A 280 -9.51 -6.12 -1.99
N THR A 281 -9.57 -7.32 -2.58
CA THR A 281 -8.65 -8.42 -2.24
C THR A 281 -7.18 -8.10 -2.54
N GLN A 282 -6.92 -7.10 -3.37
CA GLN A 282 -5.59 -6.52 -3.55
C GLN A 282 -5.02 -5.93 -2.24
N GLY A 283 -5.89 -5.42 -1.36
CA GLY A 283 -5.49 -4.73 -0.13
C GLY A 283 -5.58 -5.58 1.14
N ILE A 284 -6.56 -6.50 1.21
CA ILE A 284 -6.77 -7.38 2.37
C ILE A 284 -7.55 -8.62 1.95
N GLY A 285 -7.25 -9.77 2.57
CA GLY A 285 -7.93 -11.03 2.29
C GLY A 285 -9.36 -11.07 2.86
N VAL A 286 -10.28 -11.72 2.15
CA VAL A 286 -11.69 -11.86 2.56
C VAL A 286 -11.84 -12.50 3.95
N GLY A 287 -11.10 -13.55 4.26
CA GLY A 287 -11.19 -14.24 5.54
C GLY A 287 -10.87 -13.34 6.73
N GLU A 288 -9.94 -12.42 6.59
CA GLU A 288 -9.62 -11.45 7.64
C GLU A 288 -10.76 -10.45 7.85
N VAL A 289 -11.36 -9.94 6.77
CA VAL A 289 -12.50 -9.01 6.84
C VAL A 289 -13.73 -9.69 7.44
N GLU A 290 -14.01 -10.95 7.06
CA GLU A 290 -15.12 -11.74 7.58
C GLU A 290 -15.01 -11.97 9.09
N LEU A 291 -13.84 -12.38 9.58
CA LEU A 291 -13.61 -12.62 11.00
C LEU A 291 -13.69 -11.35 11.84
N VAL A 292 -13.24 -10.22 11.31
CA VAL A 292 -13.39 -8.91 11.98
C VAL A 292 -14.85 -8.49 12.00
N ALA A 293 -15.58 -8.60 10.89
CA ALA A 293 -17.01 -8.28 10.84
C ALA A 293 -17.83 -9.15 11.80
N ARG A 294 -17.53 -10.44 11.86
CA ARG A 294 -18.16 -11.36 12.84
C ARG A 294 -17.89 -10.91 14.30
N SER A 295 -16.64 -10.61 14.62
CA SER A 295 -16.25 -10.15 15.95
C SER A 295 -16.98 -8.86 16.36
N TRP A 296 -17.22 -7.95 15.43
CA TRP A 296 -17.96 -6.72 15.67
C TRP A 296 -19.47 -6.97 15.80
N ASN A 297 -20.03 -7.91 15.03
CA ASN A 297 -21.43 -8.34 15.18
C ASN A 297 -21.68 -8.98 16.56
N GLU A 298 -20.75 -9.75 17.10
CA GLU A 298 -20.85 -10.38 18.43
C GLU A 298 -20.96 -9.37 19.58
N VAL A 299 -20.38 -8.17 19.44
CA VAL A 299 -20.55 -7.09 20.42
C VAL A 299 -21.73 -6.15 20.07
N GLY A 300 -22.52 -6.51 19.06
CA GLY A 300 -23.74 -5.83 18.67
C GLY A 300 -23.54 -4.67 17.69
N ILE A 301 -22.40 -4.55 17.03
CA ILE A 301 -22.19 -3.57 15.96
C ILE A 301 -22.49 -4.24 14.62
N LYS A 302 -23.68 -3.96 14.07
CA LYS A 302 -24.10 -4.53 12.78
C LYS A 302 -23.09 -4.19 11.69
N THR A 303 -22.42 -5.22 11.19
CA THR A 303 -21.32 -5.05 10.21
C THR A 303 -21.55 -5.99 9.04
N ASN A 304 -21.64 -5.40 7.86
CA ASN A 304 -21.69 -6.09 6.58
C ASN A 304 -20.39 -5.86 5.83
N PHE A 305 -20.02 -6.79 4.94
CA PHE A 305 -18.86 -6.61 4.08
C PHE A 305 -19.18 -7.04 2.65
N LYS A 306 -18.52 -6.42 1.69
CA LYS A 306 -18.65 -6.70 0.26
C LYS A 306 -17.32 -6.49 -0.44
N GLU A 307 -16.92 -7.47 -1.23
CA GLU A 307 -15.80 -7.29 -2.14
C GLU A 307 -16.21 -6.34 -3.28
N VAL A 308 -15.33 -5.40 -3.58
CA VAL A 308 -15.47 -4.41 -4.65
C VAL A 308 -14.19 -4.36 -5.46
N THR A 309 -14.26 -3.80 -6.66
CA THR A 309 -13.04 -3.57 -7.45
C THR A 309 -12.14 -2.53 -6.78
N PRO A 310 -10.81 -2.56 -7.01
CA PRO A 310 -9.90 -1.53 -6.51
C PRO A 310 -10.32 -0.10 -6.91
N ASP A 311 -10.88 0.08 -8.09
CA ASP A 311 -11.31 1.40 -8.57
C ASP A 311 -12.60 1.86 -7.89
N GLU A 312 -13.55 0.96 -7.64
CA GLU A 312 -14.76 1.24 -6.85
C GLU A 312 -14.38 1.62 -5.40
N TYR A 313 -13.46 0.86 -4.80
CA TYR A 313 -12.93 1.15 -3.47
C TYR A 313 -12.30 2.56 -3.39
N ARG A 314 -11.40 2.88 -4.32
CA ARG A 314 -10.72 4.18 -4.37
C ARG A 314 -11.69 5.34 -4.62
N SER A 315 -12.67 5.14 -5.49
CA SER A 315 -13.71 6.14 -5.78
C SER A 315 -14.56 6.43 -4.55
N ALA A 316 -15.02 5.39 -3.85
CA ALA A 316 -15.80 5.54 -2.62
C ALA A 316 -14.98 6.21 -1.49
N GLN A 317 -13.70 5.85 -1.35
CA GLN A 317 -12.78 6.44 -0.40
C GLN A 317 -12.56 7.94 -0.69
N SER A 318 -12.25 8.29 -1.94
CA SER A 318 -12.01 9.68 -2.34
C SER A 318 -13.26 10.54 -2.20
N ALA A 319 -14.44 9.95 -2.38
CA ALA A 319 -15.74 10.60 -2.14
C ALA A 319 -16.16 10.65 -0.68
N ASN A 320 -15.32 10.22 0.27
CA ASN A 320 -15.64 10.18 1.73
C ASN A 320 -16.84 9.29 2.07
N LYS A 321 -17.13 8.24 1.29
CA LYS A 321 -18.33 7.38 1.43
C LYS A 321 -18.09 6.08 2.20
N LEU A 322 -16.86 5.74 2.56
CA LEU A 322 -16.58 4.56 3.36
C LEU A 322 -16.81 4.86 4.86
N ASP A 323 -17.54 4.01 5.56
CA ASP A 323 -17.61 4.04 7.03
C ASP A 323 -16.31 3.52 7.65
N VAL A 324 -15.75 2.47 7.03
CA VAL A 324 -14.50 1.81 7.44
C VAL A 324 -13.65 1.59 6.20
N ALA A 325 -12.45 2.13 6.20
CA ALA A 325 -11.44 1.82 5.20
C ALA A 325 -10.56 0.66 5.69
N VAL A 326 -10.20 -0.24 4.77
CA VAL A 326 -9.43 -1.44 5.08
C VAL A 326 -8.32 -1.65 4.05
N TRP A 327 -7.07 -1.85 4.54
CA TRP A 327 -5.92 -2.13 3.68
C TRP A 327 -4.75 -2.68 4.52
N ILE A 328 -3.71 -3.17 3.83
CA ILE A 328 -2.44 -3.55 4.45
C ILE A 328 -1.36 -2.57 4.00
N LYS A 329 -0.79 -1.82 4.92
CA LYS A 329 0.34 -0.96 4.61
C LYS A 329 1.19 -0.59 5.83
N GLY A 330 2.45 -0.37 5.59
CA GLY A 330 3.42 0.23 6.50
C GLY A 330 4.63 0.62 5.67
N GLN A 331 5.30 1.72 6.07
CA GLN A 331 6.39 2.29 5.28
C GLN A 331 7.72 2.20 6.04
N PRO A 332 8.81 1.87 5.36
CA PRO A 332 10.14 2.01 5.95
C PRO A 332 10.49 3.49 6.19
N ILE A 333 11.36 3.74 7.16
CA ILE A 333 11.79 5.10 7.51
C ILE A 333 12.23 5.89 6.28
N ALA A 334 12.97 5.27 5.36
CA ALA A 334 13.47 5.93 4.16
C ALA A 334 12.35 6.54 3.30
N ILE A 335 11.20 5.87 3.22
CA ILE A 335 10.02 6.37 2.51
C ILE A 335 9.34 7.47 3.32
N VAL A 336 9.16 7.28 4.62
CA VAL A 336 8.55 8.29 5.50
C VAL A 336 9.35 9.59 5.55
N LEU A 337 10.67 9.53 5.39
CA LEU A 337 11.51 10.72 5.25
C LEU A 337 11.26 11.50 3.94
N GLY A 338 10.78 10.83 2.90
CA GLY A 338 10.45 11.44 1.61
C GLY A 338 8.97 11.79 1.43
N THR A 339 8.07 11.19 2.22
CA THR A 339 6.61 11.39 2.14
C THR A 339 6.00 11.49 3.52
N ASN A 340 4.95 12.28 3.67
CA ASN A 340 4.26 12.47 4.95
C ASN A 340 2.89 11.77 5.03
N GLU A 341 2.48 11.08 3.98
CA GLU A 341 1.13 10.55 3.77
C GLU A 341 0.58 9.73 4.94
N MET A 342 1.45 8.98 5.62
CA MET A 342 1.05 8.10 6.72
C MET A 342 0.65 8.86 7.99
N PHE A 343 1.12 10.09 8.14
CA PHE A 343 1.01 10.85 9.38
C PHE A 343 0.32 12.20 9.24
N VAL A 344 -0.14 12.51 8.02
CA VAL A 344 -0.91 13.73 7.70
C VAL A 344 -2.30 13.32 7.20
N PRO A 345 -3.38 14.00 7.62
CA PRO A 345 -4.69 13.76 7.01
C PRO A 345 -4.64 13.86 5.48
N PRO A 346 -5.29 12.96 4.77
CA PRO A 346 -6.20 11.89 5.18
C PRO A 346 -5.55 10.58 5.65
N TYR A 347 -4.29 10.60 6.05
CA TYR A 347 -3.47 9.51 6.59
C TYR A 347 -3.12 8.40 5.60
N GLU A 348 -3.27 8.60 4.35
CA GLU A 348 -2.79 7.73 3.27
C GLU A 348 -3.07 8.39 1.92
N ASN A 349 -2.36 7.95 0.90
CA ASN A 349 -2.69 8.30 -0.47
C ASN A 349 -3.95 7.54 -0.94
N TYR A 350 -4.33 7.72 -2.19
CA TYR A 350 -5.56 7.14 -2.74
C TYR A 350 -5.59 5.61 -2.81
N PHE A 351 -4.51 4.91 -2.46
CA PHE A 351 -4.47 3.45 -2.45
C PHE A 351 -4.99 2.82 -1.16
N GLY A 352 -4.87 3.48 -0.03
CA GLY A 352 -4.99 2.82 1.27
C GLY A 352 -6.13 3.33 2.14
N HIS A 353 -5.80 3.91 3.28
CA HIS A 353 -6.71 4.14 4.37
C HIS A 353 -7.13 5.60 4.54
N ARG A 354 -7.75 6.20 3.56
CA ARG A 354 -8.24 7.58 3.73
C ARG A 354 -9.43 7.61 4.68
N ASN A 355 -9.21 8.01 5.91
CA ASN A 355 -10.23 8.02 6.95
C ASN A 355 -10.52 9.41 7.54
N ALA A 356 -9.88 10.47 7.03
CA ALA A 356 -9.97 11.84 7.53
C ALA A 356 -10.00 12.87 6.39
N MET A 357 -10.84 12.64 5.39
CA MET A 357 -10.89 13.46 4.17
C MET A 357 -11.20 14.93 4.46
N LEU A 358 -12.16 15.21 5.35
CA LEU A 358 -12.54 16.60 5.66
C LEU A 358 -11.51 17.30 6.57
N TRP A 359 -10.62 16.55 7.27
CA TRP A 359 -9.47 17.18 7.92
C TRP A 359 -8.43 17.60 6.91
N ALA A 360 -8.17 16.79 5.88
CA ALA A 360 -7.28 17.17 4.78
C ALA A 360 -7.81 18.42 4.06
N GLU A 361 -9.10 18.44 3.72
CA GLU A 361 -9.76 19.60 3.10
C GLU A 361 -9.60 20.87 3.93
N TYR A 362 -9.73 20.78 5.26
CA TYR A 362 -9.52 21.92 6.16
C TYR A 362 -8.09 22.46 6.08
N ILE A 363 -7.11 21.57 6.05
CA ILE A 363 -5.68 21.94 5.96
C ILE A 363 -5.39 22.57 4.59
N ASP A 364 -5.81 21.92 3.50
CA ASP A 364 -5.55 22.36 2.13
C ASP A 364 -6.23 23.70 1.80
N SER A 365 -7.42 23.94 2.39
CA SER A 365 -8.17 25.18 2.22
C SER A 365 -7.77 26.30 3.20
N ASN A 366 -6.74 26.08 4.04
CA ASN A 366 -6.37 26.99 5.13
C ASN A 366 -7.56 27.35 6.05
N GLY A 367 -8.42 26.37 6.32
CA GLY A 367 -9.56 26.49 7.22
C GLY A 367 -10.82 27.08 6.61
N SER A 368 -10.88 27.32 5.30
CA SER A 368 -12.06 27.87 4.64
C SER A 368 -13.15 26.83 4.35
N SER A 369 -12.80 25.55 4.30
CA SER A 369 -13.72 24.41 4.13
C SER A 369 -13.24 23.20 4.92
N GLY A 370 -14.03 22.11 4.92
CA GLY A 370 -13.72 20.90 5.64
C GLY A 370 -14.06 20.95 7.14
N VAL A 371 -13.37 20.13 7.92
CA VAL A 371 -13.57 20.01 9.39
C VAL A 371 -12.24 20.21 10.08
N LYS A 372 -12.20 21.08 11.09
CA LYS A 372 -10.97 21.35 11.85
C LYS A 372 -10.45 20.08 12.53
N PRO A 373 -9.18 19.66 12.25
CA PRO A 373 -8.58 18.51 12.93
C PRO A 373 -8.43 18.72 14.43
N PRO A 374 -8.51 17.66 15.26
CA PRO A 374 -8.20 17.75 16.67
C PRO A 374 -6.71 18.03 16.91
N ALA A 375 -6.38 18.45 18.14
CA ALA A 375 -5.04 18.88 18.51
C ALA A 375 -3.96 17.81 18.21
N PHE A 376 -4.23 16.53 18.50
CA PHE A 376 -3.27 15.46 18.24
C PHE A 376 -2.95 15.29 16.74
N ALA A 377 -3.92 15.56 15.86
CA ALA A 377 -3.71 15.47 14.42
C ALA A 377 -2.84 16.65 13.91
N MET A 378 -3.01 17.83 14.48
CA MET A 378 -2.14 18.97 14.19
C MET A 378 -0.72 18.75 14.73
N GLU A 379 -0.57 18.18 15.94
CA GLU A 379 0.72 17.77 16.49
C GLU A 379 1.44 16.75 15.60
N MET A 380 0.72 15.79 15.02
CA MET A 380 1.30 14.84 14.07
C MET A 380 1.87 15.52 12.82
N ILE A 381 1.20 16.57 12.31
CA ILE A 381 1.71 17.34 11.16
C ILE A 381 3.01 18.05 11.52
N GLU A 382 3.07 18.66 12.71
CA GLU A 382 4.29 19.31 13.21
C GLU A 382 5.43 18.30 13.41
N ASP A 383 5.13 17.15 14.01
CA ASP A 383 6.09 16.09 14.26
C ASP A 383 6.64 15.46 12.98
N ILE A 384 5.80 15.22 11.95
CA ILE A 384 6.31 14.64 10.69
C ILE A 384 7.17 15.64 9.93
N ASN A 385 6.80 16.92 9.89
CA ASN A 385 7.60 17.96 9.26
C ASN A 385 8.97 18.11 9.96
N ALA A 386 8.98 18.05 11.28
CA ALA A 386 10.22 18.07 12.05
C ALA A 386 11.04 16.79 11.81
N PHE A 387 10.41 15.60 11.84
CA PHE A 387 11.06 14.32 11.59
C PHE A 387 11.78 14.28 10.23
N GLN A 388 11.13 14.79 9.19
CA GLN A 388 11.68 14.86 7.83
C GLN A 388 12.83 15.88 7.70
N SER A 389 12.86 16.90 8.55
CA SER A 389 13.87 17.96 8.51
C SER A 389 15.12 17.65 9.33
N LEU A 390 15.04 16.67 10.22
CA LEU A 390 16.12 16.28 11.13
C LEU A 390 17.00 15.19 10.52
N VAL A 391 18.24 15.08 11.03
CA VAL A 391 19.11 13.97 10.67
C VAL A 391 18.53 12.67 11.27
N ALA A 392 18.26 11.70 10.42
CA ALA A 392 17.70 10.42 10.84
C ALA A 392 18.60 9.70 11.86
N GLY A 393 17.99 9.12 12.92
CA GLY A 393 18.68 8.41 13.96
C GLY A 393 19.22 9.28 15.09
N THR A 394 19.07 10.60 15.04
CA THR A 394 19.34 11.48 16.19
C THR A 394 18.25 11.34 17.25
N ASP A 395 18.56 11.65 18.51
CA ASP A 395 17.61 11.57 19.64
C ASP A 395 16.35 12.40 19.36
N GLU A 396 16.50 13.59 18.79
CA GLU A 396 15.35 14.46 18.47
C GLU A 396 14.52 13.86 17.33
N SER A 397 15.13 13.34 16.28
CA SER A 397 14.43 12.62 15.20
C SER A 397 13.67 11.42 15.74
N ASN A 398 14.32 10.59 16.55
CA ASN A 398 13.70 9.42 17.17
C ASN A 398 12.52 9.80 18.09
N LYS A 399 12.65 10.89 18.83
CA LYS A 399 11.57 11.44 19.67
C LYS A 399 10.36 11.86 18.83
N ARG A 400 10.58 12.57 17.72
CA ARG A 400 9.50 12.93 16.78
C ARG A 400 8.82 11.70 16.19
N GLY A 401 9.59 10.72 15.73
CA GLY A 401 9.08 9.44 15.25
C GLY A 401 8.26 8.67 16.31
N ALA A 402 8.71 8.66 17.56
CA ALA A 402 7.98 8.06 18.69
C ALA A 402 6.65 8.78 18.98
N ASN A 403 6.62 10.11 18.90
CA ASN A 403 5.39 10.90 19.04
C ASN A 403 4.38 10.63 17.91
N LEU A 404 4.84 10.48 16.67
CA LEU A 404 3.98 10.09 15.55
C LEU A 404 3.26 8.77 15.84
N VAL A 405 3.98 7.75 16.28
CA VAL A 405 3.41 6.45 16.64
C VAL A 405 2.45 6.57 17.83
N LYS A 406 2.84 7.31 18.87
CA LYS A 406 1.98 7.58 20.03
C LYS A 406 0.64 8.17 19.61
N ASN A 407 0.66 9.18 18.77
CA ASN A 407 -0.58 9.85 18.32
C ASN A 407 -1.39 8.99 17.36
N LEU A 408 -0.75 8.31 16.39
CA LEU A 408 -1.41 7.43 15.44
C LEU A 408 -2.08 6.23 16.14
N THR A 409 -1.29 5.48 16.89
CA THR A 409 -1.73 4.23 17.54
C THR A 409 -2.50 4.49 18.82
N GLY A 410 -2.09 5.48 19.61
CA GLY A 410 -2.78 5.85 20.85
C GLY A 410 -4.21 6.34 20.61
N ASN A 411 -4.45 6.96 19.46
CA ASN A 411 -5.80 7.34 19.03
C ASN A 411 -6.50 6.26 18.20
N LEU A 412 -5.88 5.10 17.95
CA LEU A 412 -6.44 4.02 17.13
C LEU A 412 -7.04 4.55 15.81
N LEU A 413 -6.30 5.42 15.12
CA LEU A 413 -6.69 5.85 13.77
C LEU A 413 -6.72 4.65 12.81
N PHE A 414 -5.89 3.65 13.10
CA PHE A 414 -5.88 2.34 12.45
C PHE A 414 -5.90 1.26 13.52
N ILE A 415 -6.74 0.27 13.34
CA ILE A 415 -6.86 -0.91 14.21
C ILE A 415 -6.20 -2.08 13.50
N GLY A 416 -5.01 -2.46 13.94
CA GLY A 416 -4.26 -3.59 13.39
C GLY A 416 -4.82 -4.93 13.84
N THR A 417 -4.62 -5.95 13.03
CA THR A 417 -5.07 -7.34 13.28
C THR A 417 -3.88 -8.26 13.54
N VAL A 418 -3.37 -8.92 12.50
CA VAL A 418 -2.27 -9.89 12.58
C VAL A 418 -1.19 -9.53 11.56
N LYS A 419 0.03 -9.39 12.02
CA LYS A 419 1.21 -9.28 11.15
C LYS A 419 1.54 -10.67 10.64
N ALA A 420 1.17 -10.95 9.40
CA ALA A 420 1.40 -12.24 8.78
C ALA A 420 2.77 -12.31 8.09
N PRO A 421 3.40 -13.47 8.03
CA PRO A 421 4.57 -13.68 7.19
C PRO A 421 4.19 -13.66 5.71
N TYR A 422 5.20 -13.52 4.85
CA TYR A 422 5.04 -13.36 3.43
C TYR A 422 5.86 -14.41 2.67
N PRO A 423 5.27 -15.23 1.80
CA PRO A 423 6.00 -16.22 1.03
C PRO A 423 6.69 -15.60 -0.18
N VAL A 424 7.91 -16.02 -0.45
CA VAL A 424 8.71 -15.66 -1.61
C VAL A 424 9.19 -16.94 -2.27
N PHE A 425 8.81 -17.14 -3.52
CA PHE A 425 9.21 -18.27 -4.34
C PHE A 425 10.40 -17.89 -5.23
N HIS A 426 11.40 -18.76 -5.33
CA HIS A 426 12.46 -18.63 -6.32
C HIS A 426 13.02 -19.99 -6.72
N ARG A 427 13.38 -20.15 -8.00
CA ARG A 427 14.07 -21.35 -8.46
C ARG A 427 15.48 -21.41 -7.90
N ASN A 428 15.97 -22.63 -7.64
CA ASN A 428 17.33 -22.84 -7.14
C ASN A 428 18.39 -22.52 -8.19
N ALA A 429 18.02 -22.49 -9.47
CA ALA A 429 18.85 -22.02 -10.56
C ALA A 429 19.08 -20.50 -10.56
N LEU A 430 18.18 -19.72 -9.95
CA LEU A 430 18.33 -18.28 -9.80
C LEU A 430 19.43 -17.97 -8.79
N LYS A 431 20.52 -17.35 -9.23
CA LYS A 431 21.70 -17.02 -8.42
C LYS A 431 21.79 -15.52 -8.14
N ASN A 432 22.61 -15.15 -7.16
CA ASN A 432 22.70 -13.81 -6.58
C ASN A 432 21.39 -13.32 -5.93
N PHE A 433 20.44 -14.23 -5.74
CA PHE A 433 19.24 -13.94 -4.97
C PHE A 433 19.57 -13.87 -3.48
N THR A 434 19.28 -12.73 -2.85
CA THR A 434 19.54 -12.51 -1.43
C THR A 434 18.27 -12.77 -0.63
N LYS A 435 18.35 -13.63 0.39
CA LYS A 435 17.22 -13.86 1.30
C LYS A 435 16.91 -12.64 2.13
N PHE A 436 15.63 -12.31 2.22
CA PHE A 436 15.15 -11.20 3.04
C PHE A 436 15.08 -11.52 4.52
N LYS A 437 15.31 -10.50 5.32
CA LYS A 437 15.02 -10.54 6.76
C LYS A 437 13.59 -10.13 7.10
N THR A 438 12.96 -9.35 6.25
CA THR A 438 11.57 -8.89 6.41
C THR A 438 11.01 -8.45 5.06
N ALA A 439 9.71 -8.63 4.84
CA ALA A 439 9.05 -8.07 3.68
C ALA A 439 8.59 -6.64 3.97
N SER A 440 8.66 -5.77 2.97
CA SER A 440 7.95 -4.49 2.91
C SER A 440 7.45 -4.30 1.49
N TYR A 441 6.59 -3.31 1.27
CA TYR A 441 6.09 -3.03 -0.07
C TYR A 441 7.23 -2.82 -1.07
N GLU A 442 8.31 -2.12 -0.65
CA GLU A 442 9.50 -1.89 -1.46
C GLU A 442 10.37 -3.14 -1.58
N TYR A 443 10.41 -3.97 -0.54
CA TYR A 443 11.27 -5.15 -0.50
C TYR A 443 10.74 -6.34 -1.30
N TYR A 444 9.46 -6.51 -1.50
CA TYR A 444 8.97 -7.57 -2.37
C TYR A 444 9.04 -7.20 -3.86
N ARG A 445 9.19 -5.90 -4.15
CA ARG A 445 9.36 -5.38 -5.51
C ARG A 445 10.82 -5.37 -5.90
N THR A 446 11.55 -6.35 -5.77
CA THR A 446 12.87 -6.57 -6.38
C THR A 446 13.98 -5.51 -6.18
N TYR A 447 13.72 -4.25 -5.91
CA TYR A 447 14.74 -3.19 -5.82
C TYR A 447 15.87 -3.48 -4.82
N PRO A 448 15.62 -3.90 -3.57
CA PRO A 448 16.69 -4.22 -2.63
C PRO A 448 17.47 -5.49 -3.02
N TYR A 449 16.89 -6.33 -3.85
CA TYR A 449 17.52 -7.60 -4.29
C TYR A 449 18.45 -7.44 -5.45
N ARG A 450 18.48 -6.25 -6.05
CA ARG A 450 19.31 -5.97 -7.22
C ARG A 450 19.10 -7.02 -8.33
N PRO A 451 17.89 -7.18 -8.86
CA PRO A 451 17.57 -8.20 -9.85
C PRO A 451 18.42 -8.10 -11.12
N GLN A 452 18.98 -6.93 -11.40
CA GLN A 452 19.95 -6.73 -12.48
C GLN A 452 21.23 -7.55 -12.29
N GLN A 453 21.52 -8.04 -11.08
CA GLN A 453 22.67 -8.90 -10.79
C GLN A 453 22.30 -10.39 -10.73
N TRP A 454 21.02 -10.73 -10.89
CA TRP A 454 20.60 -12.12 -10.93
C TRP A 454 21.05 -12.79 -12.23
N PHE A 455 21.35 -14.07 -12.13
CA PHE A 455 21.61 -14.90 -13.28
C PHE A 455 21.06 -16.31 -13.08
N ILE A 456 20.82 -17.02 -14.18
CA ILE A 456 20.40 -18.41 -14.16
C ILE A 456 21.63 -19.29 -14.32
N SER A 457 21.87 -20.21 -13.39
CA SER A 457 22.87 -21.26 -13.56
C SER A 457 22.22 -22.51 -14.13
N GLU A 458 22.85 -23.11 -15.13
CA GLU A 458 22.46 -24.42 -15.61
C GLU A 458 22.64 -25.52 -14.57
#